data_aacc2c5eddd38cf2064b71668ed88eeb
#
_entry.id   aacc2c5eddd38cf2064b71668ed88eeb
#
_cell.length_a   1.000
_cell.length_b   1.000
_cell.length_c   1.000
_cell.angle_alpha   90.00
_cell.angle_beta   90.00
_cell.angle_gamma   90.00
#
_symmetry.space_group_name_H-M   'P 1'
#
loop_
_entity.id
_entity.type
_entity.pdbx_description
1 polymer ?
#
loop_
_entity_poly.entity_id
_entity_poly.type
_entity_poly.pdbx_seq_one_letter_code
_entity_poly.pdbx_strand_id
1 'polypeptide(L)'
;MAPLASPAATQSSALQPTTGQPGTTQAAGTGTAQRGTTTIPAKVVAKIAAEAAYETGNVGSNAGGVLGIGARRNFSSRPEAQCELYGQVAVLHMNLGLVFPTPLAATIEAVRAHVRSRVEQLTGLSVGKINIEISWLNPAGPGRKNLK
;
A
#
# COMPACT_ATOMS: atom_id res chain seq x y z
N MET A 1 -44.20 -72.60 15.30
CA MET A 1 -43.09 -72.46 15.36
C MET A 1 -42.54 -71.22 15.17
N ALA A 2 -41.79 -70.68 15.44
CA ALA A 2 -41.14 -69.64 15.28
C ALA A 2 -41.33 -68.53 15.70
N PRO A 3 -41.06 -68.14 16.46
CA PRO A 3 -41.05 -66.93 16.72
C PRO A 3 -40.09 -66.17 16.78
N LEU A 4 -40.02 -65.45 16.40
CA LEU A 4 -39.19 -64.55 16.46
C LEU A 4 -39.42 -63.44 17.12
N ALA A 5 -39.13 -63.34 18.14
CA ALA A 5 -39.02 -62.13 18.87
C ALA A 5 -38.11 -61.24 18.15
N SER A 6 -38.63 -60.31 17.71
CA SER A 6 -37.82 -59.20 17.29
C SER A 6 -37.12 -58.62 18.44
N PRO A 7 -35.94 -58.52 18.43
CA PRO A 7 -35.27 -57.72 19.41
C PRO A 7 -35.76 -56.31 19.29
N ALA A 8 -36.19 -55.91 20.32
CA ALA A 8 -36.38 -54.51 20.49
C ALA A 8 -35.12 -53.84 20.01
N ALA A 9 -35.28 -53.07 19.05
CA ALA A 9 -34.25 -52.17 18.70
C ALA A 9 -33.99 -51.35 19.94
N THR A 10 -32.93 -51.62 20.52
CA THR A 10 -32.41 -50.73 21.48
C THR A 10 -32.15 -49.44 20.79
N GLN A 11 -33.08 -48.64 20.94
CA GLN A 11 -32.82 -47.26 20.68
C GLN A 11 -31.80 -46.88 21.67
N SER A 12 -30.68 -47.12 21.32
CA SER A 12 -29.60 -46.39 21.84
C SER A 12 -29.93 -44.96 21.57
N SER A 13 -30.50 -44.32 22.47
CA SER A 13 -30.45 -42.92 22.48
C SER A 13 -29.00 -42.55 22.36
N ALA A 14 -28.64 -42.25 21.23
CA ALA A 14 -27.42 -41.58 21.08
C ALA A 14 -27.54 -40.32 21.88
N LEU A 15 -26.99 -40.38 23.02
CA LEU A 15 -26.62 -39.20 23.67
C LEU A 15 -25.77 -38.48 22.71
N GLN A 16 -26.37 -37.58 22.14
CA GLN A 16 -25.61 -36.58 21.46
C GLN A 16 -24.73 -36.01 22.54
N PRO A 17 -23.48 -36.17 22.45
CA PRO A 17 -22.66 -35.33 23.22
C PRO A 17 -23.02 -33.94 22.73
N THR A 18 -23.60 -33.22 23.54
CA THR A 18 -23.45 -31.81 23.42
C THR A 18 -21.99 -31.60 23.56
N THR A 19 -21.33 -31.75 22.48
CA THR A 19 -20.05 -31.19 22.36
C THR A 19 -20.24 -29.76 22.69
N GLY A 20 -19.80 -29.47 23.82
CA GLY A 20 -19.60 -28.11 24.17
C GLY A 20 -18.90 -27.53 22.96
N GLN A 21 -19.62 -26.78 22.27
CA GLN A 21 -19.08 -25.93 21.28
C GLN A 21 -17.85 -25.35 21.92
N PRO A 22 -16.71 -25.57 21.33
CA PRO A 22 -15.56 -24.84 21.79
C PRO A 22 -15.98 -23.40 21.71
N GLY A 23 -16.03 -22.81 22.84
CA GLY A 23 -16.31 -21.40 22.88
C GLY A 23 -15.45 -20.78 21.85
N THR A 24 -16.05 -20.42 20.78
CA THR A 24 -15.43 -19.50 19.89
C THR A 24 -15.07 -18.37 20.79
N THR A 25 -13.83 -18.28 21.00
CA THR A 25 -13.25 -17.11 21.60
C THR A 25 -13.49 -16.00 20.61
N GLN A 26 -14.68 -15.57 20.54
CA GLN A 26 -15.01 -14.32 19.92
C GLN A 26 -14.72 -13.21 20.90
N ALA A 27 -13.63 -13.34 21.55
CA ALA A 27 -13.25 -12.30 22.48
C ALA A 27 -12.62 -11.12 21.80
N ALA A 28 -12.40 -11.20 20.52
CA ALA A 28 -11.59 -10.17 19.91
C ALA A 28 -12.36 -9.07 19.19
N GLY A 29 -13.65 -9.14 19.15
CA GLY A 29 -14.37 -8.25 18.26
C GLY A 29 -15.10 -7.09 18.88
N THR A 30 -15.40 -7.16 20.12
CA THR A 30 -16.39 -6.24 20.67
C THR A 30 -15.84 -4.91 21.15
N GLY A 31 -14.54 -4.81 21.30
CA GLY A 31 -13.96 -3.56 21.77
C GLY A 31 -13.61 -2.56 20.68
N THR A 32 -13.49 -3.02 19.45
CA THR A 32 -13.06 -2.16 18.35
C THR A 32 -14.21 -1.52 17.58
N ALA A 33 -15.38 -2.12 17.60
CA ALA A 33 -16.52 -1.63 16.87
C ALA A 33 -17.06 -0.28 17.37
N GLN A 34 -16.74 0.09 18.57
CA GLN A 34 -17.25 1.32 19.20
C GLN A 34 -16.27 2.49 19.20
N ARG A 35 -15.12 2.32 18.59
CA ARG A 35 -14.06 3.36 18.61
C ARG A 35 -14.11 4.35 17.46
N GLY A 36 -15.15 4.28 16.64
CA GLY A 36 -15.29 5.13 15.48
C GLY A 36 -14.70 4.53 14.22
N THR A 37 -14.73 5.29 13.16
CA THR A 37 -14.26 4.89 11.82
C THR A 37 -13.08 5.74 11.41
N THR A 38 -12.03 5.11 10.93
CA THR A 38 -10.88 5.81 10.33
C THR A 38 -10.99 5.76 8.81
N THR A 39 -10.97 6.90 8.18
CA THR A 39 -10.97 7.02 6.73
C THR A 39 -9.67 7.66 6.27
N ILE A 40 -9.02 7.04 5.30
CA ILE A 40 -7.78 7.56 4.72
C ILE A 40 -8.12 8.17 3.35
N PRO A 41 -8.07 9.50 3.21
CA PRO A 41 -8.35 10.14 1.94
C PRO A 41 -7.20 9.94 0.94
N ALA A 42 -7.54 9.99 -0.35
CA ALA A 42 -6.57 9.85 -1.45
C ALA A 42 -5.36 10.79 -1.30
N LYS A 43 -5.59 12.00 -0.82
CA LYS A 43 -4.53 12.99 -0.59
C LYS A 43 -3.47 12.52 0.41
N VAL A 44 -3.88 11.80 1.44
CA VAL A 44 -2.94 11.24 2.42
C VAL A 44 -2.14 10.10 1.80
N VAL A 45 -2.79 9.24 1.04
CA VAL A 45 -2.11 8.16 0.31
C VAL A 45 -1.07 8.71 -0.65
N ALA A 46 -1.40 9.78 -1.38
CA ALA A 46 -0.47 10.47 -2.26
C ALA A 46 0.76 11.01 -1.51
N LYS A 47 0.57 11.58 -0.32
CA LYS A 47 1.70 12.05 0.50
C LYS A 47 2.58 10.92 0.98
N ILE A 48 2.00 9.80 1.37
CA ILE A 48 2.75 8.61 1.76
C ILE A 48 3.58 8.08 0.58
N ALA A 49 2.98 8.04 -0.62
CA ALA A 49 3.67 7.62 -1.82
C ALA A 49 4.84 8.53 -2.18
N ALA A 50 4.65 9.84 -2.07
CA ALA A 50 5.71 10.82 -2.30
C ALA A 50 6.88 10.66 -1.32
N GLU A 51 6.59 10.44 -0.04
CA GLU A 51 7.61 10.19 0.96
C GLU A 51 8.35 8.88 0.69
N ALA A 52 7.62 7.82 0.40
CA ALA A 52 8.20 6.53 0.08
C ALA A 52 9.14 6.59 -1.14
N ALA A 53 8.75 7.34 -2.16
CA ALA A 53 9.63 7.55 -3.32
C ALA A 53 10.88 8.34 -2.95
N TYR A 54 10.75 9.35 -2.11
CA TYR A 54 11.88 10.14 -1.62
C TYR A 54 12.88 9.31 -0.80
N GLU A 55 12.39 8.34 -0.03
CA GLU A 55 13.23 7.43 0.76
C GLU A 55 14.21 6.61 -0.09
N THR A 56 13.95 6.42 -1.36
CA THR A 56 14.86 5.68 -2.25
C THR A 56 16.16 6.41 -2.58
N GLY A 57 16.24 7.70 -2.28
CA GLY A 57 17.46 8.49 -2.34
C GLY A 57 17.90 9.02 -3.71
N ASN A 58 17.35 8.48 -4.80
CA ASN A 58 17.74 8.88 -6.15
C ASN A 58 16.66 9.69 -6.89
N VAL A 59 15.67 10.12 -6.14
CA VAL A 59 14.47 10.77 -6.67
C VAL A 59 14.37 12.20 -6.16
N GLY A 60 14.10 13.10 -7.07
CA GLY A 60 13.89 14.51 -6.77
C GLY A 60 12.51 15.00 -7.19
N SER A 61 12.17 16.18 -6.72
CA SER A 61 10.95 16.87 -7.06
C SER A 61 11.16 17.84 -8.21
N ASN A 62 10.15 17.91 -9.06
CA ASN A 62 9.95 19.04 -9.94
C ASN A 62 8.94 19.97 -9.24
N ALA A 63 9.40 20.71 -8.25
CA ALA A 63 8.53 21.68 -7.58
C ALA A 63 8.09 22.74 -8.60
N GLY A 64 6.90 22.55 -9.14
CA GLY A 64 6.30 23.46 -10.06
C GLY A 64 6.06 24.81 -9.41
N GLY A 65 6.64 25.86 -9.97
CA GLY A 65 6.18 27.22 -9.70
C GLY A 65 4.79 27.42 -10.26
N VAL A 66 4.05 28.33 -9.70
CA VAL A 66 2.76 28.76 -10.25
C VAL A 66 2.97 29.21 -11.69
N LEU A 67 2.24 28.62 -12.62
CA LEU A 67 2.36 28.90 -14.07
C LEU A 67 3.73 28.57 -14.69
N GLY A 68 4.47 27.63 -14.13
CA GLY A 68 5.76 27.24 -14.68
C GLY A 68 6.91 28.23 -14.43
N ILE A 69 6.63 29.34 -13.76
CA ILE A 69 7.63 30.34 -13.40
C ILE A 69 8.15 30.03 -12.01
N GLY A 70 9.46 29.81 -11.88
CA GLY A 70 10.09 29.51 -10.61
C GLY A 70 10.12 28.04 -10.22
N ALA A 71 9.87 27.13 -11.17
CA ALA A 71 10.03 25.70 -10.96
C ALA A 71 11.49 25.39 -10.58
N ARG A 72 11.71 24.98 -9.35
CA ARG A 72 13.03 24.58 -8.88
C ARG A 72 13.10 23.06 -8.87
N ARG A 73 13.98 22.54 -9.69
CA ARG A 73 14.34 21.12 -9.66
C ARG A 73 15.20 20.88 -8.44
N ASN A 74 14.70 20.11 -7.52
CA ASN A 74 15.37 19.94 -6.25
C ASN A 74 15.30 18.49 -5.76
N PHE A 75 16.45 17.94 -5.43
CA PHE A 75 16.53 16.65 -4.75
C PHE A 75 16.25 16.72 -3.26
N SER A 76 16.14 17.90 -2.70
CA SER A 76 15.77 18.10 -1.29
C SER A 76 14.27 18.14 -1.07
N SER A 77 13.47 18.08 -2.12
CA SER A 77 12.02 18.12 -2.05
C SER A 77 11.43 16.79 -2.49
N ARG A 78 10.33 16.44 -1.86
CA ARG A 78 9.58 15.24 -2.20
C ARG A 78 9.00 15.33 -3.60
N PRO A 79 8.96 14.23 -4.35
CA PRO A 79 8.32 14.20 -5.65
C PRO A 79 6.81 14.47 -5.54
N GLU A 80 6.23 14.93 -6.61
CA GLU A 80 4.79 15.10 -6.68
C GLU A 80 4.11 13.76 -6.88
N ALA A 81 3.07 13.51 -6.10
CA ALA A 81 2.26 12.31 -6.22
C ALA A 81 0.78 12.65 -6.13
N GLN A 82 -0.01 11.95 -6.91
CA GLN A 82 -1.47 12.00 -6.90
C GLN A 82 -2.00 10.58 -6.72
N CYS A 83 -3.13 10.47 -6.07
CA CYS A 83 -3.77 9.19 -5.81
C CYS A 83 -5.25 9.25 -6.15
N GLU A 84 -5.73 8.21 -6.77
CA GLU A 84 -7.15 7.97 -6.97
C GLU A 84 -7.51 6.67 -6.23
N LEU A 85 -8.61 6.70 -5.50
CA LEU A 85 -9.08 5.55 -4.75
C LEU A 85 -10.32 4.95 -5.40
N TYR A 86 -10.27 3.65 -5.63
CA TYR A 86 -11.37 2.85 -6.14
C TYR A 86 -11.68 1.75 -5.12
N GLY A 87 -12.54 2.06 -4.15
CA GLY A 87 -12.78 1.15 -3.03
C GLY A 87 -11.51 0.96 -2.19
N GLN A 88 -10.98 -0.24 -2.16
CA GLN A 88 -9.76 -0.59 -1.44
C GLN A 88 -8.50 -0.56 -2.33
N VAL A 89 -8.63 -0.11 -3.56
CA VAL A 89 -7.53 -0.09 -4.51
C VAL A 89 -7.08 1.35 -4.77
N ALA A 90 -5.79 1.60 -4.62
CA ALA A 90 -5.17 2.88 -4.91
C ALA A 90 -4.47 2.85 -6.27
N VAL A 91 -4.71 3.87 -7.07
CA VAL A 91 -3.97 4.14 -8.31
C VAL A 91 -3.13 5.38 -8.08
N LEU A 92 -1.83 5.26 -8.30
CA LEU A 92 -0.87 6.32 -8.03
C LEU A 92 -0.32 6.89 -9.33
N HIS A 93 -0.22 8.21 -9.39
CA HIS A 93 0.46 8.94 -10.45
C HIS A 93 1.57 9.76 -9.80
N MET A 94 2.79 9.56 -10.24
CA MET A 94 3.95 10.20 -9.65
C MET A 94 4.79 10.89 -10.73
N ASN A 95 5.18 12.11 -10.43
CA ASN A 95 6.08 12.88 -11.28
C ASN A 95 7.38 13.11 -10.50
N LEU A 96 8.47 12.68 -11.06
CA LEU A 96 9.74 12.72 -10.37
C LEU A 96 10.93 13.00 -11.30
N GLY A 97 11.98 13.52 -10.71
CA GLY A 97 13.29 13.64 -11.33
C GLY A 97 14.23 12.54 -10.85
N LEU A 98 15.12 12.11 -11.69
CA LEU A 98 16.13 11.12 -11.36
C LEU A 98 17.54 11.66 -11.56
N VAL A 99 18.46 11.07 -10.82
CA VAL A 99 19.89 11.34 -10.99
C VAL A 99 20.39 10.57 -12.22
N PHE A 100 21.19 11.22 -13.02
CA PHE A 100 21.86 10.63 -14.18
C PHE A 100 23.39 10.69 -13.98
N PRO A 101 24.16 9.67 -14.33
CA PRO A 101 23.77 8.41 -14.96
C PRO A 101 23.28 7.38 -13.95
N THR A 102 22.10 6.85 -14.19
CA THR A 102 21.53 5.78 -13.39
C THR A 102 20.70 4.89 -14.32
N PRO A 103 20.68 3.57 -14.14
CA PRO A 103 19.84 2.70 -14.95
C PRO A 103 18.36 3.00 -14.64
N LEU A 104 17.72 3.75 -15.51
CA LEU A 104 16.35 4.27 -15.28
C LEU A 104 15.34 3.17 -15.02
N ALA A 105 15.37 2.11 -15.83
CA ALA A 105 14.41 1.01 -15.68
C ALA A 105 14.52 0.34 -14.31
N ALA A 106 15.72 0.01 -13.88
CA ALA A 106 15.96 -0.63 -12.60
C ALA A 106 15.57 0.29 -11.43
N THR A 107 15.90 1.57 -11.53
CA THR A 107 15.57 2.57 -10.51
C THR A 107 14.06 2.75 -10.37
N ILE A 108 13.35 2.84 -11.49
CA ILE A 108 11.89 2.98 -11.47
C ILE A 108 11.22 1.75 -10.89
N GLU A 109 11.69 0.56 -11.21
CA GLU A 109 11.15 -0.67 -10.61
C GLU A 109 11.41 -0.73 -9.10
N ALA A 110 12.58 -0.29 -8.66
CA ALA A 110 12.88 -0.19 -7.23
C ALA A 110 11.97 0.82 -6.53
N VAL A 111 11.78 2.00 -7.11
CA VAL A 111 10.85 3.02 -6.58
C VAL A 111 9.42 2.48 -6.52
N ARG A 112 8.98 1.85 -7.60
CA ARG A 112 7.63 1.27 -7.68
C ARG A 112 7.39 0.20 -6.61
N ALA A 113 8.34 -0.71 -6.44
CA ALA A 113 8.26 -1.75 -5.43
C ALA A 113 8.25 -1.17 -4.01
N HIS A 114 9.12 -0.20 -3.73
CA HIS A 114 9.20 0.45 -2.43
C HIS A 114 7.93 1.22 -2.09
N VAL A 115 7.44 2.05 -3.02
CA VAL A 115 6.21 2.82 -2.86
C VAL A 115 5.01 1.90 -2.61
N ARG A 116 4.88 0.84 -3.40
CA ARG A 116 3.82 -0.15 -3.20
C ARG A 116 3.85 -0.73 -1.81
N SER A 117 4.99 -1.24 -1.39
CA SER A 117 5.18 -1.85 -0.08
C SER A 117 4.83 -0.87 1.05
N ARG A 118 5.32 0.35 0.99
CA ARG A 118 5.08 1.36 2.03
C ARG A 118 3.63 1.79 2.10
N VAL A 119 2.99 2.03 0.97
CA VAL A 119 1.57 2.41 0.93
C VAL A 119 0.71 1.29 1.49
N GLU A 120 0.91 0.06 1.05
CA GLU A 120 0.15 -1.09 1.53
C GLU A 120 0.34 -1.34 3.03
N GLN A 121 1.56 -1.22 3.54
CA GLN A 121 1.86 -1.38 4.95
C GLN A 121 1.23 -0.31 5.83
N LEU A 122 1.25 0.94 5.39
CA LEU A 122 0.81 2.08 6.20
C LEU A 122 -0.69 2.34 6.11
N THR A 123 -1.32 1.97 5.02
CA THR A 123 -2.74 2.27 4.79
C THR A 123 -3.63 1.05 4.79
N GLY A 124 -3.10 -0.13 4.55
CA GLY A 124 -3.87 -1.34 4.36
C GLY A 124 -4.61 -1.41 3.02
N LEU A 125 -4.41 -0.42 2.14
CA LEU A 125 -4.99 -0.41 0.81
C LEU A 125 -4.14 -1.23 -0.15
N SER A 126 -4.76 -1.84 -1.15
CA SER A 126 -4.02 -2.48 -2.23
C SER A 126 -3.62 -1.47 -3.29
N VAL A 127 -2.39 -1.53 -3.74
CA VAL A 127 -1.93 -0.66 -4.83
C VAL A 127 -2.12 -1.38 -6.16
N GLY A 128 -3.07 -0.91 -6.96
CA GLY A 128 -3.39 -1.51 -8.26
C GLY A 128 -2.41 -1.11 -9.36
N LYS A 129 -2.12 0.19 -9.46
CA LYS A 129 -1.26 0.72 -10.51
C LYS A 129 -0.44 1.89 -10.00
N ILE A 130 0.81 1.96 -10.43
CA ILE A 130 1.69 3.10 -10.18
C ILE A 130 2.22 3.59 -11.52
N ASN A 131 1.76 4.76 -11.95
CA ASN A 131 2.25 5.45 -13.12
C ASN A 131 3.36 6.41 -12.69
N ILE A 132 4.51 6.26 -13.28
CA ILE A 132 5.66 7.10 -12.98
C ILE A 132 6.05 7.85 -14.24
N GLU A 133 6.08 9.17 -14.15
CA GLU A 133 6.57 10.05 -15.17
C GLU A 133 7.89 10.66 -14.72
N ILE A 134 8.89 10.57 -15.56
CA ILE A 134 10.19 11.20 -15.32
C ILE A 134 10.20 12.52 -16.05
N SER A 135 10.08 13.61 -15.32
CA SER A 135 10.02 14.94 -15.93
C SER A 135 11.37 15.57 -16.16
N TRP A 136 12.39 15.11 -15.46
CA TRP A 136 13.75 15.63 -15.66
C TRP A 136 14.82 14.68 -15.13
N LEU A 137 16.02 14.84 -15.66
CA LEU A 137 17.21 14.13 -15.23
C LEU A 137 18.25 15.14 -14.75
N ASN A 138 18.85 14.87 -13.62
CA ASN A 138 19.96 15.68 -13.13
C ASN A 138 21.27 14.95 -13.36
N PRO A 139 22.19 15.51 -14.12
CA PRO A 139 23.50 14.92 -14.23
C PRO A 139 24.22 15.02 -12.90
N ALA A 140 24.28 13.92 -12.18
CA ALA A 140 25.11 13.79 -11.01
C ALA A 140 26.55 13.62 -11.45
N GLY A 141 27.13 14.68 -11.88
CA GLY A 141 28.60 14.76 -11.89
C GLY A 141 29.04 15.41 -10.59
N PRO A 142 30.19 15.07 -10.04
CA PRO A 142 30.83 15.90 -9.06
C PRO A 142 30.88 17.29 -9.65
N GLY A 143 30.28 18.24 -8.95
CA GLY A 143 30.00 19.55 -9.45
C GLY A 143 30.96 19.98 -10.55
N ARG A 144 30.45 20.08 -11.75
CA ARG A 144 31.08 20.99 -12.67
C ARG A 144 30.96 22.35 -12.00
N LYS A 145 31.91 22.64 -11.17
CA LYS A 145 32.27 24.01 -10.95
C LYS A 145 32.43 24.54 -12.33
N ASN A 146 31.60 25.49 -12.70
CA ASN A 146 31.88 26.26 -13.89
C ASN A 146 33.29 26.80 -13.76
N LEU A 147 34.18 26.05 -14.28
CA LEU A 147 35.49 26.59 -14.50
C LEU A 147 35.32 27.53 -15.67
N LYS A 148 35.24 28.76 -15.34
CA LYS A 148 35.52 29.76 -16.34
C LYS A 148 36.97 29.60 -16.76
#